data_209d312b1e388e3b4d43c3ae8eea5296
#
_entry.id   209d312b1e388e3b4d43c3ae8eea5296
#
_cell.length_a   1.000
_cell.length_b   1.000
_cell.length_c   1.000
_cell.angle_alpha   90.00
_cell.angle_beta   90.00
_cell.angle_gamma   90.00
#
_symmetry.space_group_name_H-M   'P 1'
#
loop_
_entity.id
_entity.type
_entity.pdbx_description
1 polymer ?
#
loop_
_entity_poly.entity_id
_entity_poly.type
_entity_poly.pdbx_seq_one_letter_code
_entity_poly.pdbx_strand_id
1 'polypeptide(L)'
;MNQLLREHFLNRVDVEGLVNRFGSPLYVYDERTLRERCREMVSLIPYPWFGVSCSIKANSNLHLLKIVREEGMEADAMSPGEMFLLEKAGFKPSEIFYISNNVSAEEMKYALDRGILISVDSLSQLDMLGRINPGGRAAIRINAGTGAGHHEKVVTAGSRTKFGIQEDMIDEALSVAGSHGLKIAGINQHIGSLFLDEKPFIESVKALLSIARR
;
A
#
# COMPACT_ATOMS: atom_id res chain seq x y z
N MET A 1 -26.93 -10.68 13.34
CA MET A 1 -26.72 -11.88 12.50
C MET A 1 -27.60 -11.92 11.24
N ASN A 2 -28.27 -10.82 10.83
CA ASN A 2 -29.23 -10.82 9.71
C ASN A 2 -28.91 -9.87 8.57
N GLN A 3 -27.68 -9.35 8.45
CA GLN A 3 -27.24 -8.57 7.29
C GLN A 3 -26.30 -9.34 6.33
N LEU A 4 -26.04 -10.62 6.60
CA LEU A 4 -25.10 -11.45 5.81
C LEU A 4 -25.73 -12.19 4.64
N LEU A 5 -27.03 -12.06 4.42
CA LEU A 5 -27.71 -12.56 3.23
C LEU A 5 -28.07 -11.37 2.32
N ARG A 6 -27.12 -10.49 2.01
CA ARG A 6 -27.24 -9.74 0.74
C ARG A 6 -27.29 -10.81 -0.33
N GLU A 7 -28.38 -10.83 -1.05
CA GLU A 7 -28.59 -11.72 -2.20
C GLU A 7 -27.30 -11.70 -3.04
N HIS A 8 -26.64 -12.85 -3.15
CA HIS A 8 -25.35 -12.93 -3.81
C HIS A 8 -25.54 -12.38 -5.24
N PHE A 9 -24.69 -11.45 -5.70
CA PHE A 9 -24.88 -10.75 -6.96
C PHE A 9 -25.03 -11.72 -8.15
N LEU A 10 -24.46 -12.92 -8.09
CA LEU A 10 -24.61 -13.96 -9.11
C LEU A 10 -26.05 -14.43 -9.28
N ASN A 11 -26.94 -14.27 -8.27
CA ASN A 11 -28.36 -14.59 -8.41
C ASN A 11 -29.09 -13.64 -9.37
N ARG A 12 -28.47 -12.52 -9.73
CA ARG A 12 -29.01 -11.51 -10.64
C ARG A 12 -28.32 -11.49 -12.00
N VAL A 13 -27.45 -12.47 -12.25
CA VAL A 13 -26.62 -12.55 -13.46
C VAL A 13 -26.89 -13.86 -14.17
N ASP A 14 -27.01 -13.82 -15.49
CA ASP A 14 -27.03 -15.00 -16.32
C ASP A 14 -25.64 -15.65 -16.36
N VAL A 15 -25.37 -16.52 -15.39
CA VAL A 15 -24.07 -17.20 -15.25
C VAL A 15 -23.78 -18.09 -16.44
N GLU A 16 -24.79 -18.80 -16.95
CA GLU A 16 -24.65 -19.69 -18.12
C GLU A 16 -24.29 -18.89 -19.37
N GLY A 17 -24.98 -17.79 -19.60
CA GLY A 17 -24.69 -16.87 -20.70
C GLY A 17 -23.27 -16.27 -20.61
N LEU A 18 -22.80 -15.94 -19.41
CA LEU A 18 -21.42 -15.47 -19.19
C LEU A 18 -20.41 -16.56 -19.55
N VAL A 19 -20.61 -17.79 -19.06
CA VAL A 19 -19.70 -18.91 -19.34
C VAL A 19 -19.69 -19.23 -20.84
N ASN A 20 -20.85 -19.23 -21.49
CA ASN A 20 -20.96 -19.47 -22.93
C ASN A 20 -20.25 -18.39 -23.75
N ARG A 21 -20.28 -17.14 -23.30
CA ARG A 21 -19.64 -15.99 -23.97
C ARG A 21 -18.15 -15.86 -23.74
N PHE A 22 -17.69 -16.10 -22.52
CA PHE A 22 -16.33 -15.78 -22.08
C PHE A 22 -15.49 -17.01 -21.72
N GLY A 23 -16.11 -18.19 -21.63
CA GLY A 23 -15.44 -19.42 -21.23
C GLY A 23 -15.37 -19.62 -19.70
N SER A 24 -14.73 -20.72 -19.30
CA SER A 24 -14.48 -21.12 -17.91
C SER A 24 -13.04 -21.61 -17.79
N PRO A 25 -12.32 -21.31 -16.68
CA PRO A 25 -12.75 -20.53 -15.49
C PRO A 25 -12.89 -19.03 -15.76
N LEU A 26 -13.80 -18.36 -15.05
CA LEU A 26 -14.09 -16.95 -15.22
C LEU A 26 -14.17 -16.22 -13.87
N TYR A 27 -13.46 -15.10 -13.75
CA TYR A 27 -13.60 -14.17 -12.62
C TYR A 27 -14.67 -13.12 -12.98
N VAL A 28 -15.69 -13.00 -12.14
CA VAL A 28 -16.78 -12.04 -12.31
C VAL A 28 -16.78 -11.06 -11.14
N TYR A 29 -16.79 -9.76 -11.43
CA TYR A 29 -16.81 -8.69 -10.47
C TYR A 29 -18.12 -7.91 -10.56
N ASP A 30 -18.70 -7.58 -9.40
CA ASP A 30 -19.85 -6.66 -9.33
C ASP A 30 -19.33 -5.24 -9.10
N GLU A 31 -19.37 -4.43 -10.17
CA GLU A 31 -18.92 -3.03 -10.14
C GLU A 31 -19.66 -2.21 -9.07
N ARG A 32 -20.96 -2.42 -8.90
CA ARG A 32 -21.75 -1.68 -7.90
C ARG A 32 -21.22 -1.95 -6.49
N THR A 33 -21.02 -3.22 -6.16
CA THR A 33 -20.47 -3.61 -4.86
C THR A 33 -19.06 -3.04 -4.67
N LEU A 34 -18.20 -3.09 -5.69
CA LEU A 34 -16.86 -2.51 -5.63
C LEU A 34 -16.91 -1.01 -5.31
N ARG A 35 -17.73 -0.25 -6.04
CA ARG A 35 -17.90 1.20 -5.81
C ARG A 35 -18.42 1.51 -4.41
N GLU A 36 -19.44 0.76 -3.95
CA GLU A 36 -19.99 0.91 -2.61
C GLU A 36 -18.90 0.71 -1.54
N ARG A 37 -18.07 -0.34 -1.68
CA ARG A 37 -16.97 -0.61 -0.72
C ARG A 37 -15.90 0.48 -0.75
N CYS A 38 -15.52 0.97 -1.93
CA CYS A 38 -14.56 2.08 -2.03
C CYS A 38 -15.08 3.33 -1.31
N ARG A 39 -16.34 3.71 -1.55
CA ARG A 39 -16.97 4.87 -0.88
C ARG A 39 -17.03 4.72 0.64
N GLU A 40 -17.40 3.53 1.13
CA GLU A 40 -17.39 3.24 2.57
C GLU A 40 -16.00 3.44 3.16
N MET A 41 -14.95 2.95 2.48
CA MET A 41 -13.58 3.05 2.97
C MET A 41 -13.09 4.51 2.99
N VAL A 42 -13.28 5.28 1.92
CA VAL A 42 -12.79 6.66 1.87
C VAL A 42 -13.57 7.60 2.81
N SER A 43 -14.78 7.24 3.18
CA SER A 43 -15.60 8.00 4.14
C SER A 43 -15.47 7.53 5.59
N LEU A 44 -14.61 6.55 5.87
CA LEU A 44 -14.52 5.89 7.19
C LEU A 44 -14.12 6.87 8.32
N ILE A 45 -13.23 7.80 8.03
CA ILE A 45 -12.74 8.79 9.00
C ILE A 45 -12.97 10.19 8.45
N PRO A 46 -13.78 11.04 9.13
CA PRO A 46 -14.05 12.40 8.69
C PRO A 46 -12.87 13.33 9.02
N TYR A 47 -11.72 13.08 8.43
CA TYR A 47 -10.51 13.86 8.60
C TYR A 47 -9.99 14.31 7.22
N PRO A 48 -9.71 15.60 7.00
CA PRO A 48 -9.38 16.16 5.68
C PRO A 48 -8.15 15.52 5.00
N TRP A 49 -7.25 14.98 5.79
CA TRP A 49 -6.00 14.37 5.32
C TRP A 49 -6.04 12.83 5.39
N PHE A 50 -7.22 12.26 5.60
CA PHE A 50 -7.40 10.81 5.53
C PHE A 50 -7.52 10.36 4.09
N GLY A 51 -6.69 9.42 3.70
CA GLY A 51 -6.72 8.75 2.40
C GLY A 51 -6.70 7.25 2.57
N VAL A 52 -7.21 6.54 1.60
CA VAL A 52 -7.18 5.07 1.55
C VAL A 52 -6.53 4.64 0.26
N SER A 53 -5.44 3.89 0.37
CA SER A 53 -4.74 3.32 -0.77
C SER A 53 -5.19 1.89 -1.06
N CYS A 54 -5.46 1.61 -2.32
CA CYS A 54 -5.67 0.26 -2.84
C CYS A 54 -4.32 -0.37 -3.20
N SER A 55 -4.03 -1.53 -2.65
CA SER A 55 -2.81 -2.26 -2.97
C SER A 55 -2.97 -2.98 -4.31
N ILE A 56 -2.29 -2.49 -5.36
CA ILE A 56 -2.40 -3.04 -6.72
C ILE A 56 -1.97 -4.51 -6.81
N LYS A 57 -1.04 -4.94 -5.95
CA LYS A 57 -0.60 -6.34 -5.89
C LYS A 57 -1.74 -7.33 -5.65
N ALA A 58 -2.85 -6.87 -5.01
CA ALA A 58 -4.00 -7.71 -4.75
C ALA A 58 -4.82 -7.97 -6.03
N ASN A 59 -4.92 -6.96 -6.91
CA ASN A 59 -5.56 -7.10 -8.22
C ASN A 59 -5.13 -5.96 -9.15
N SER A 60 -4.38 -6.30 -10.18
CA SER A 60 -3.84 -5.37 -11.16
C SER A 60 -4.74 -5.16 -12.40
N ASN A 61 -6.00 -5.58 -12.35
CA ASN A 61 -6.92 -5.40 -13.46
C ASN A 61 -7.19 -3.91 -13.71
N LEU A 62 -6.87 -3.43 -14.91
CA LEU A 62 -6.94 -2.01 -15.26
C LEU A 62 -8.35 -1.41 -15.12
N HIS A 63 -9.41 -2.18 -15.42
CA HIS A 63 -10.78 -1.71 -15.29
C HIS A 63 -11.18 -1.53 -13.82
N LEU A 64 -10.76 -2.46 -12.95
CA LEU A 64 -11.00 -2.34 -11.51
C LEU A 64 -10.23 -1.17 -10.92
N LEU A 65 -8.97 -0.96 -11.33
CA LEU A 65 -8.15 0.17 -10.88
C LEU A 65 -8.78 1.52 -11.26
N LYS A 66 -9.36 1.64 -12.47
CA LYS A 66 -10.10 2.84 -12.87
C LYS A 66 -11.29 3.12 -11.97
N ILE A 67 -12.08 2.09 -11.66
CA ILE A 67 -13.23 2.21 -10.74
C ILE A 67 -12.76 2.65 -9.35
N VAL A 68 -11.74 2.01 -8.82
CA VAL A 68 -11.16 2.32 -7.49
C VAL A 68 -10.72 3.78 -7.43
N ARG A 69 -10.01 4.26 -8.47
CA ARG A 69 -9.59 5.66 -8.56
C ARG A 69 -10.77 6.63 -8.67
N GLU A 70 -11.78 6.32 -9.50
CA GLU A 70 -12.98 7.15 -9.66
C GLU A 70 -13.74 7.34 -8.35
N GLU A 71 -13.66 6.37 -7.43
CA GLU A 71 -14.25 6.44 -6.10
C GLU A 71 -13.34 7.13 -5.06
N GLY A 72 -12.24 7.76 -5.50
CA GLY A 72 -11.39 8.60 -4.67
C GLY A 72 -10.34 7.86 -3.84
N MET A 73 -10.05 6.61 -4.15
CA MET A 73 -8.94 5.90 -3.51
C MET A 73 -7.61 6.28 -4.17
N GLU A 74 -6.55 6.25 -3.38
CA GLU A 74 -5.16 6.24 -3.80
C GLU A 74 -4.69 4.81 -4.08
N ALA A 75 -3.42 4.61 -4.44
CA ALA A 75 -2.88 3.29 -4.66
C ALA A 75 -1.42 3.17 -4.20
N ASP A 76 -1.04 1.96 -3.77
CA ASP A 76 0.36 1.61 -3.60
C ASP A 76 0.84 0.65 -4.69
N ALA A 77 2.10 0.83 -5.11
CA ALA A 77 2.78 0.02 -6.09
C ALA A 77 4.05 -0.60 -5.50
N MET A 78 4.42 -1.78 -5.98
CA MET A 78 5.61 -2.52 -5.55
C MET A 78 6.59 -2.81 -6.69
N SER A 79 6.29 -2.33 -7.91
CA SER A 79 7.16 -2.50 -9.08
C SER A 79 6.92 -1.40 -10.13
N PRO A 80 7.89 -1.18 -11.04
CA PRO A 80 7.71 -0.28 -12.19
C PRO A 80 6.50 -0.65 -13.05
N GLY A 81 6.24 -1.95 -13.25
CA GLY A 81 5.09 -2.42 -14.01
C GLY A 81 3.76 -2.04 -13.37
N GLU A 82 3.67 -2.10 -12.04
CA GLU A 82 2.49 -1.67 -11.29
C GLU A 82 2.30 -0.16 -11.35
N MET A 83 3.38 0.64 -11.21
CA MET A 83 3.31 2.09 -11.40
C MET A 83 2.79 2.45 -12.81
N PHE A 84 3.29 1.77 -13.84
CA PHE A 84 2.81 1.94 -15.21
C PHE A 84 1.31 1.64 -15.36
N LEU A 85 0.81 0.57 -14.73
CA LEU A 85 -0.62 0.23 -14.77
C LEU A 85 -1.47 1.28 -14.05
N LEU A 86 -1.00 1.81 -12.92
CA LEU A 86 -1.69 2.88 -12.19
C LEU A 86 -1.77 4.17 -13.03
N GLU A 87 -0.68 4.56 -13.70
CA GLU A 87 -0.69 5.68 -14.63
C GLU A 87 -1.71 5.44 -15.78
N LYS A 88 -1.78 4.21 -16.34
CA LYS A 88 -2.77 3.84 -17.36
C LYS A 88 -4.20 3.83 -16.82
N ALA A 89 -4.40 3.57 -15.53
CA ALA A 89 -5.69 3.72 -14.87
C ALA A 89 -6.04 5.19 -14.61
N GLY A 90 -5.08 6.11 -14.77
CA GLY A 90 -5.26 7.55 -14.65
C GLY A 90 -4.90 8.10 -13.26
N PHE A 91 -4.27 7.33 -12.38
CA PHE A 91 -3.74 7.83 -11.11
C PHE A 91 -2.67 8.89 -11.37
N LYS A 92 -2.71 9.97 -10.60
CA LYS A 92 -1.65 10.98 -10.61
C LYS A 92 -0.47 10.51 -9.76
N PRO A 93 0.74 11.02 -9.99
CA PRO A 93 1.91 10.67 -9.16
C PRO A 93 1.69 10.87 -7.65
N SER A 94 0.94 11.92 -7.28
CA SER A 94 0.59 12.20 -5.88
C SER A 94 -0.43 11.23 -5.27
N GLU A 95 -1.10 10.43 -6.08
CA GLU A 95 -2.05 9.39 -5.68
C GLU A 95 -1.39 8.01 -5.62
N ILE A 96 -0.09 7.92 -5.95
CA ILE A 96 0.69 6.68 -5.99
C ILE A 96 1.77 6.71 -4.92
N PHE A 97 1.87 5.65 -4.15
CA PHE A 97 2.94 5.44 -3.19
C PHE A 97 3.76 4.21 -3.56
N TYR A 98 5.05 4.38 -3.85
CA TYR A 98 5.91 3.26 -4.19
C TYR A 98 6.50 2.64 -2.92
N ILE A 99 5.99 1.48 -2.54
CA ILE A 99 6.37 0.74 -1.33
C ILE A 99 6.99 -0.58 -1.76
N SER A 100 8.29 -0.60 -1.92
CA SER A 100 8.96 -1.79 -2.41
C SER A 100 10.16 -2.18 -1.54
N ASN A 101 10.52 -3.45 -1.61
CA ASN A 101 11.66 -3.99 -0.90
C ASN A 101 12.70 -4.48 -1.92
N ASN A 102 13.98 -4.32 -1.59
CA ASN A 102 15.08 -4.84 -2.40
C ASN A 102 15.04 -4.37 -3.86
N VAL A 103 14.86 -3.05 -4.04
CA VAL A 103 14.79 -2.40 -5.36
C VAL A 103 16.15 -1.91 -5.83
N SER A 104 16.33 -1.88 -7.14
CA SER A 104 17.50 -1.30 -7.78
C SER A 104 17.43 0.23 -7.86
N ALA A 105 18.57 0.87 -8.12
CA ALA A 105 18.63 2.31 -8.36
C ALA A 105 17.80 2.72 -9.59
N GLU A 106 17.75 1.88 -10.63
CA GLU A 106 16.96 2.10 -11.84
C GLU A 106 15.47 2.12 -11.55
N GLU A 107 14.98 1.20 -10.70
CA GLU A 107 13.57 1.16 -10.29
C GLU A 107 13.20 2.37 -9.44
N MET A 108 14.10 2.79 -8.51
CA MET A 108 13.91 4.03 -7.76
C MET A 108 13.87 5.24 -8.70
N LYS A 109 14.79 5.30 -9.68
CA LYS A 109 14.82 6.37 -10.65
C LYS A 109 13.55 6.41 -11.50
N TYR A 110 13.01 5.25 -11.88
CA TYR A 110 11.72 5.17 -12.59
C TYR A 110 10.59 5.87 -11.81
N ALA A 111 10.52 5.69 -10.49
CA ALA A 111 9.54 6.36 -9.63
C ALA A 111 9.84 7.86 -9.49
N LEU A 112 11.10 8.23 -9.28
CA LEU A 112 11.54 9.64 -9.15
C LEU A 112 11.25 10.46 -10.41
N ASP A 113 11.55 9.93 -11.60
CA ASP A 113 11.30 10.59 -12.88
C ASP A 113 9.80 10.88 -13.11
N ARG A 114 8.92 10.20 -12.36
CA ARG A 114 7.47 10.39 -12.37
C ARG A 114 6.94 11.23 -11.22
N GLY A 115 7.80 11.63 -10.29
CA GLY A 115 7.41 12.38 -9.09
C GLY A 115 6.65 11.54 -8.06
N ILE A 116 6.81 10.21 -8.10
CA ILE A 116 6.17 9.28 -7.16
C ILE A 116 7.01 9.22 -5.88
N LEU A 117 6.36 9.32 -4.72
CA LEU A 117 7.03 9.19 -3.42
C LEU A 117 7.44 7.73 -3.19
N ILE A 118 8.70 7.55 -2.78
CA ILE A 118 9.28 6.23 -2.49
C ILE A 118 9.35 6.02 -0.98
N SER A 119 8.92 4.85 -0.53
CA SER A 119 9.19 4.34 0.81
C SER A 119 10.31 3.32 0.76
N VAL A 120 11.36 3.56 1.53
CA VAL A 120 12.49 2.64 1.69
C VAL A 120 12.34 1.83 2.97
N ASP A 121 12.85 0.60 2.98
CA ASP A 121 12.71 -0.34 4.09
C ASP A 121 14.02 -0.72 4.76
N SER A 122 15.13 -0.09 4.38
CA SER A 122 16.45 -0.33 4.95
C SER A 122 17.36 0.89 4.84
N LEU A 123 18.39 0.96 5.69
CA LEU A 123 19.40 2.02 5.64
C LEU A 123 20.13 2.04 4.31
N SER A 124 20.43 0.88 3.74
CA SER A 124 21.11 0.78 2.44
C SER A 124 20.27 1.32 1.29
N GLN A 125 18.95 1.09 1.30
CA GLN A 125 18.04 1.69 0.33
C GLN A 125 17.90 3.19 0.53
N LEU A 126 17.88 3.66 1.79
CA LEU A 126 17.84 5.08 2.10
C LEU A 126 19.10 5.80 1.61
N ASP A 127 20.28 5.22 1.83
CA ASP A 127 21.55 5.73 1.31
C ASP A 127 21.58 5.75 -0.23
N MET A 128 21.12 4.65 -0.86
CA MET A 128 21.02 4.58 -2.33
C MET A 128 20.09 5.67 -2.87
N LEU A 129 18.90 5.84 -2.26
CA LEU A 129 17.97 6.88 -2.65
C LEU A 129 18.58 8.28 -2.48
N GLY A 130 19.31 8.51 -1.39
CA GLY A 130 20.00 9.77 -1.14
C GLY A 130 21.06 10.10 -2.19
N ARG A 131 21.82 9.11 -2.66
CA ARG A 131 22.82 9.28 -3.72
C ARG A 131 22.20 9.67 -5.07
N ILE A 132 21.04 9.08 -5.41
CA ILE A 132 20.40 9.34 -6.72
C ILE A 132 19.41 10.51 -6.70
N ASN A 133 18.99 10.96 -5.52
CA ASN A 133 18.01 12.04 -5.34
C ASN A 133 18.40 12.95 -4.15
N PRO A 134 19.59 13.55 -4.13
CA PRO A 134 20.03 14.40 -3.02
C PRO A 134 19.09 15.60 -2.85
N GLY A 135 18.73 15.90 -1.59
CA GLY A 135 17.79 16.96 -1.24
C GLY A 135 16.31 16.63 -1.51
N GLY A 136 16.03 15.45 -2.05
CA GLY A 136 14.69 15.00 -2.38
C GLY A 136 13.85 14.58 -1.17
N ARG A 137 12.72 13.91 -1.45
CA ARG A 137 11.80 13.40 -0.44
C ARG A 137 11.84 11.87 -0.38
N ALA A 138 11.70 11.34 0.83
CA ALA A 138 11.59 9.90 1.08
C ALA A 138 10.53 9.62 2.14
N ALA A 139 9.94 8.44 2.09
CA ALA A 139 9.26 7.85 3.23
C ALA A 139 10.08 6.67 3.75
N ILE A 140 9.88 6.32 5.02
CA ILE A 140 10.58 5.21 5.67
C ILE A 140 9.55 4.17 6.14
N ARG A 141 9.79 2.92 5.80
CA ARG A 141 9.04 1.81 6.37
C ARG A 141 9.64 1.43 7.71
N ILE A 142 8.83 1.54 8.74
CA ILE A 142 9.21 1.21 10.12
C ILE A 142 8.75 -0.21 10.45
N ASN A 143 9.61 -0.95 11.14
CA ASN A 143 9.26 -2.17 11.83
C ASN A 143 9.04 -1.87 13.31
N ALA A 144 7.80 -1.68 13.71
CA ALA A 144 7.44 -1.31 15.09
C ALA A 144 7.45 -2.49 16.07
N GLY A 145 8.11 -3.60 15.74
CA GLY A 145 8.30 -4.74 16.63
C GLY A 145 7.06 -5.61 16.86
N THR A 146 5.86 -5.15 16.50
CA THR A 146 4.60 -5.92 16.58
C THR A 146 4.13 -6.33 15.22
N GLY A 147 3.84 -7.61 15.04
CA GLY A 147 3.29 -8.15 13.80
C GLY A 147 2.12 -9.08 14.08
N ALA A 148 1.18 -9.13 13.15
CA ALA A 148 0.02 -10.01 13.19
C ALA A 148 -0.17 -10.73 11.85
N GLY A 149 -0.69 -11.96 11.89
CA GLY A 149 -1.01 -12.73 10.70
C GLY A 149 -1.63 -14.07 11.08
N HIS A 150 -2.40 -14.65 10.16
CA HIS A 150 -3.03 -15.96 10.37
C HIS A 150 -2.02 -17.13 10.41
N HIS A 151 -0.76 -16.90 10.04
CA HIS A 151 0.33 -17.88 10.06
C HIS A 151 1.66 -17.15 10.27
N GLU A 152 2.61 -17.77 10.99
CA GLU A 152 3.95 -17.18 11.26
C GLU A 152 4.67 -16.68 10.00
N LYS A 153 4.53 -17.36 8.87
CA LYS A 153 5.17 -17.00 7.59
C LYS A 153 4.59 -15.74 6.92
N VAL A 154 3.44 -15.25 7.37
CA VAL A 154 2.80 -14.02 6.85
C VAL A 154 2.88 -12.85 7.82
N VAL A 155 3.57 -13.02 8.94
CA VAL A 155 3.93 -11.94 9.86
C VAL A 155 5.09 -11.16 9.25
N THR A 156 4.86 -9.89 8.92
CA THR A 156 5.83 -9.03 8.23
C THR A 156 6.42 -7.93 9.09
N ALA A 157 6.09 -7.92 10.39
CA ALA A 157 6.68 -7.06 11.41
C ALA A 157 7.12 -7.89 12.62
N GLY A 158 8.06 -7.36 13.42
CA GLY A 158 8.63 -8.05 14.56
C GLY A 158 10.15 -8.21 14.44
N SER A 159 10.83 -8.46 15.58
CA SER A 159 12.30 -8.50 15.68
C SER A 159 13.00 -9.53 14.78
N ARG A 160 12.27 -10.51 14.27
CA ARG A 160 12.79 -11.57 13.38
C ARG A 160 12.43 -11.41 11.92
N THR A 161 11.79 -10.30 11.54
CA THR A 161 11.44 -10.05 10.14
C THR A 161 12.47 -9.16 9.46
N LYS A 162 12.64 -9.38 8.15
CA LYS A 162 13.61 -8.64 7.34
C LYS A 162 13.10 -7.29 6.81
N PHE A 163 11.85 -6.95 7.09
CA PHE A 163 11.19 -5.79 6.49
C PHE A 163 11.16 -4.61 7.45
N GLY A 164 11.46 -3.44 6.89
CA GLY A 164 11.40 -2.16 7.58
C GLY A 164 12.61 -1.89 8.47
N ILE A 165 12.87 -0.63 8.71
CA ILE A 165 13.92 -0.15 9.64
C ILE A 165 13.40 -0.36 11.06
N GLN A 166 14.20 -0.99 11.91
CA GLN A 166 13.85 -1.23 13.32
C GLN A 166 13.75 0.10 14.08
N GLU A 167 12.93 0.15 15.11
CA GLU A 167 12.70 1.38 15.87
C GLU A 167 13.98 1.97 16.50
N ASP A 168 14.88 1.11 16.95
CA ASP A 168 16.18 1.50 17.52
C ASP A 168 17.18 2.04 16.48
N MET A 169 16.92 1.83 15.18
CA MET A 169 17.73 2.33 14.07
C MET A 169 17.19 3.63 13.46
N ILE A 170 16.15 4.23 14.01
CA ILE A 170 15.52 5.43 13.44
C ILE A 170 16.49 6.62 13.43
N ASP A 171 17.25 6.82 14.51
CA ASP A 171 18.21 7.92 14.61
C ASP A 171 19.33 7.78 13.57
N GLU A 172 19.77 6.56 13.29
CA GLU A 172 20.72 6.26 12.22
C GLU A 172 20.09 6.55 10.85
N ALA A 173 18.83 6.16 10.63
CA ALA A 173 18.11 6.47 9.39
C ALA A 173 17.97 7.98 9.16
N LEU A 174 17.68 8.75 10.20
CA LEU A 174 17.62 10.21 10.12
C LEU A 174 19.00 10.81 9.83
N SER A 175 20.08 10.26 10.40
CA SER A 175 21.45 10.65 10.10
C SER A 175 21.83 10.39 8.64
N VAL A 176 21.49 9.20 8.10
CA VAL A 176 21.70 8.87 6.68
C VAL A 176 20.88 9.81 5.80
N ALA A 177 19.62 10.04 6.10
CA ALA A 177 18.78 10.99 5.35
C ALA A 177 19.41 12.40 5.36
N GLY A 178 19.84 12.87 6.53
CA GLY A 178 20.47 14.18 6.72
C GLY A 178 21.77 14.34 5.91
N SER A 179 22.61 13.29 5.84
CA SER A 179 23.87 13.33 5.07
C SER A 179 23.65 13.56 3.57
N HIS A 180 22.50 13.20 3.03
CA HIS A 180 22.09 13.44 1.64
C HIS A 180 21.12 14.62 1.50
N GLY A 181 20.78 15.31 2.59
CA GLY A 181 19.78 16.38 2.58
C GLY A 181 18.35 15.90 2.28
N LEU A 182 18.07 14.59 2.39
CA LEU A 182 16.74 14.04 2.16
C LEU A 182 15.75 14.55 3.20
N LYS A 183 14.53 14.86 2.77
CA LYS A 183 13.42 15.23 3.63
C LYS A 183 12.54 14.01 3.85
N ILE A 184 12.44 13.55 5.08
CA ILE A 184 11.52 12.45 5.43
C ILE A 184 10.10 13.02 5.40
N ALA A 185 9.33 12.60 4.41
CA ALA A 185 7.99 13.08 4.13
C ALA A 185 6.91 12.23 4.78
N GLY A 186 7.27 11.06 5.30
CA GLY A 186 6.33 10.17 5.95
C GLY A 186 6.98 8.89 6.46
N ILE A 187 6.23 8.19 7.29
CA ILE A 187 6.58 6.85 7.74
C ILE A 187 5.40 5.92 7.45
N ASN A 188 5.69 4.67 7.20
CA ASN A 188 4.68 3.63 7.01
C ASN A 188 5.09 2.32 7.68
N GLN A 189 4.14 1.43 7.83
CA GLN A 189 4.36 0.09 8.35
C GLN A 189 3.45 -0.92 7.65
N HIS A 190 3.81 -2.18 7.74
CA HIS A 190 2.97 -3.29 7.34
C HIS A 190 3.05 -4.38 8.40
N ILE A 191 1.95 -4.62 9.10
CA ILE A 191 1.92 -5.49 10.28
C ILE A 191 1.57 -6.95 9.98
N GLY A 192 1.11 -7.23 8.76
CA GLY A 192 0.73 -8.57 8.33
C GLY A 192 -0.55 -8.59 7.52
N SER A 193 -1.07 -9.79 7.27
CA SER A 193 -2.25 -10.01 6.43
C SER A 193 -3.22 -11.00 7.09
N LEU A 194 -4.52 -10.84 6.80
CA LEU A 194 -5.59 -11.74 7.22
C LEU A 194 -5.69 -11.97 8.75
N PHE A 195 -5.41 -10.96 9.55
CA PHE A 195 -5.70 -10.98 10.97
C PHE A 195 -7.12 -10.45 11.20
N LEU A 196 -7.84 -11.03 12.17
CA LEU A 196 -9.22 -10.68 12.50
C LEU A 196 -9.34 -9.97 13.86
N ASP A 197 -8.26 -9.91 14.64
CA ASP A 197 -8.20 -9.19 15.91
C ASP A 197 -7.72 -7.75 15.65
N GLU A 198 -8.48 -6.76 16.11
CA GLU A 198 -8.16 -5.34 15.95
C GLU A 198 -7.04 -4.85 16.86
N LYS A 199 -6.75 -5.54 17.98
CA LYS A 199 -5.76 -5.09 18.97
C LYS A 199 -4.36 -4.90 18.40
N PRO A 200 -3.78 -5.86 17.65
CA PRO A 200 -2.46 -5.67 17.05
C PRO A 200 -2.41 -4.47 16.09
N PHE A 201 -3.51 -4.21 15.38
CA PHE A 201 -3.60 -3.04 14.51
C PHE A 201 -3.57 -1.73 15.31
N ILE A 202 -4.38 -1.63 16.36
CA ILE A 202 -4.45 -0.44 17.22
C ILE A 202 -3.09 -0.18 17.90
N GLU A 203 -2.45 -1.21 18.43
CA GLU A 203 -1.13 -1.09 19.07
C GLU A 203 -0.07 -0.64 18.07
N SER A 204 -0.07 -1.21 16.90
CA SER A 204 0.85 -0.87 15.82
C SER A 204 0.68 0.59 15.35
N VAL A 205 -0.55 1.05 15.18
CA VAL A 205 -0.84 2.47 14.84
C VAL A 205 -0.36 3.41 15.95
N LYS A 206 -0.60 3.07 17.23
CA LYS A 206 -0.11 3.87 18.37
C LYS A 206 1.41 3.94 18.38
N ALA A 207 2.10 2.84 18.13
CA ALA A 207 3.56 2.80 18.05
C ALA A 207 4.07 3.70 16.91
N LEU A 208 3.48 3.58 15.71
CA LEU A 208 3.84 4.41 14.56
C LEU A 208 3.64 5.90 14.85
N LEU A 209 2.50 6.28 15.45
CA LEU A 209 2.22 7.67 15.83
C LEU A 209 3.19 8.20 16.90
N SER A 210 3.64 7.34 17.83
CA SER A 210 4.67 7.70 18.82
C SER A 210 6.00 8.02 18.14
N ILE A 211 6.39 7.22 17.14
CA ILE A 211 7.60 7.45 16.34
C ILE A 211 7.49 8.75 15.54
N ALA A 212 6.33 8.98 14.91
CA ALA A 212 6.11 10.18 14.09
C ALA A 212 6.16 11.51 14.87
N ARG A 213 6.08 11.46 16.20
CA ARG A 213 6.18 12.65 17.08
C ARG A 213 7.60 13.01 17.47
N ARG A 214 8.56 12.14 17.23
CA ARG A 214 10.00 12.40 17.45
C ARG A 214 10.53 13.29 16.31
#